data_ce57f51ff476c39da7e6549301df02d7
#
_entry.id   ce57f51ff476c39da7e6549301df02d7
#
_cell.length_a   1.000
_cell.length_b   1.000
_cell.length_c   1.000
_cell.angle_alpha   90.00
_cell.angle_beta   90.00
_cell.angle_gamma   90.00
#
_symmetry.space_group_name_H-M   'P 1'
#
loop_
_entity.id
_entity.type
_entity.pdbx_description
1 polymer ?
#
loop_
_entity_poly.entity_id
_entity_poly.type
_entity_poly.pdbx_seq_one_letter_code
_entity_poly.pdbx_strand_id
1 'polypeptide(L)'
;MAIDGDDIAMRTETPTPLRLDEARRRGQVARSADLTATVVLLAGAAMLALLGPLLLKGLTAMTASMLSEAGELAPNAASLRACSLKAATALLALAAPLLLATAAVAAVINVVQVGLLASAEPLRPDLARLSLSGGLKRLFSARSFARGTLGLAKVLAVLAAAYATIKPALARLATAGTRPPAGMIAETGSLLGALALRLGAVLLVLAAVDWLYQRWQHRQDLKMTRREWLEDLKRMEGGGQTLKRRRFATRDSRFATREVDGTDAGKS
;
A
#
# COMPACT_ATOMS: atom_id res chain seq x y z
N MET A 1 -18.98 -14.75 19.42
CA MET A 1 -19.66 -15.84 18.73
C MET A 1 -18.56 -16.77 18.23
N ALA A 2 -18.35 -17.90 18.87
CA ALA A 2 -17.36 -18.90 18.46
C ALA A 2 -17.90 -19.54 17.18
N ILE A 3 -17.18 -19.42 16.08
CA ILE A 3 -17.49 -20.14 14.84
C ILE A 3 -17.06 -21.57 15.10
N ASP A 4 -18.02 -22.50 15.21
CA ASP A 4 -17.77 -23.91 15.40
C ASP A 4 -16.96 -24.48 14.23
N GLY A 5 -15.98 -25.36 14.53
CA GLY A 5 -15.11 -25.97 13.53
C GLY A 5 -15.86 -26.70 12.40
N ASP A 6 -17.06 -27.21 12.68
CA ASP A 6 -17.95 -27.88 11.73
C ASP A 6 -18.52 -26.90 10.68
N ASP A 7 -18.79 -25.64 11.05
CA ASP A 7 -19.23 -24.60 10.10
C ASP A 7 -18.16 -24.26 9.05
N ILE A 8 -16.88 -24.37 9.40
CA ILE A 8 -15.76 -24.11 8.47
C ILE A 8 -15.65 -25.24 7.45
N ALA A 9 -15.87 -26.49 7.87
CA ALA A 9 -15.82 -27.66 6.99
C ALA A 9 -16.95 -27.65 5.93
N MET A 10 -18.07 -26.99 6.22
CA MET A 10 -19.22 -26.87 5.31
C MET A 10 -19.11 -25.70 4.30
N ARG A 11 -18.09 -24.85 4.39
CA ARG A 11 -17.89 -23.70 3.48
C ARG A 11 -17.09 -24.11 2.24
N THR A 12 -17.77 -24.71 1.29
CA THR A 12 -17.16 -25.23 0.05
C THR A 12 -17.41 -24.35 -1.16
N GLU A 13 -18.48 -23.53 -1.15
CA GLU A 13 -18.90 -22.75 -2.31
C GLU A 13 -18.07 -21.47 -2.50
N THR A 14 -17.83 -21.10 -3.74
CA THR A 14 -17.11 -19.85 -4.09
C THR A 14 -17.94 -18.62 -3.73
N PRO A 15 -17.31 -17.52 -3.25
CA PRO A 15 -18.06 -16.32 -2.89
C PRO A 15 -18.75 -15.70 -4.10
N THR A 16 -20.00 -15.29 -3.90
CA THR A 16 -20.77 -14.55 -4.90
C THR A 16 -20.23 -13.13 -5.11
N PRO A 17 -20.49 -12.47 -6.28
CA PRO A 17 -20.13 -11.07 -6.49
C PRO A 17 -20.69 -10.14 -5.41
N LEU A 18 -21.91 -10.40 -4.92
CA LEU A 18 -22.54 -9.65 -3.84
C LEU A 18 -21.72 -9.73 -2.55
N ARG A 19 -21.26 -10.93 -2.17
CA ARG A 19 -20.42 -11.15 -0.99
C ARG A 19 -19.07 -10.45 -1.10
N LEU A 20 -18.48 -10.44 -2.30
CA LEU A 20 -17.22 -9.72 -2.56
C LEU A 20 -17.41 -8.21 -2.42
N ASP A 21 -18.50 -7.65 -2.92
CA ASP A 21 -18.81 -6.22 -2.80
C ASP A 21 -19.13 -5.83 -1.35
N GLU A 22 -19.84 -6.67 -0.60
CA GLU A 22 -20.06 -6.46 0.83
C GLU A 22 -18.75 -6.48 1.63
N ALA A 23 -17.85 -7.45 1.36
CA ALA A 23 -16.55 -7.52 1.98
C ALA A 23 -15.73 -6.25 1.68
N ARG A 24 -15.75 -5.78 0.44
CA ARG A 24 -15.11 -4.51 0.04
C ARG A 24 -15.69 -3.32 0.81
N ARG A 25 -17.01 -3.19 0.89
CA ARG A 25 -17.69 -2.11 1.65
C ARG A 25 -17.29 -2.12 3.11
N ARG A 26 -17.08 -3.27 3.72
CA ARG A 26 -16.59 -3.44 5.10
C ARG A 26 -15.07 -3.20 5.24
N GLY A 27 -14.37 -2.82 4.15
CA GLY A 27 -12.93 -2.62 4.17
C GLY A 27 -12.11 -3.91 4.25
N GLN A 28 -12.75 -5.07 4.06
CA GLN A 28 -12.07 -6.37 4.04
C GLN A 28 -11.50 -6.63 2.65
N VAL A 29 -10.22 -6.32 2.48
CA VAL A 29 -9.51 -6.45 1.20
C VAL A 29 -8.19 -7.18 1.39
N ALA A 30 -7.77 -7.97 0.39
CA ALA A 30 -6.46 -8.58 0.37
C ALA A 30 -5.40 -7.51 0.08
N ARG A 31 -4.59 -7.16 1.08
CA ARG A 31 -3.51 -6.19 0.95
C ARG A 31 -2.24 -6.77 1.56
N SER A 32 -1.14 -6.78 0.80
CA SER A 32 0.18 -7.10 1.32
C SER A 32 0.94 -5.81 1.62
N ALA A 33 1.23 -5.60 2.91
CA ALA A 33 2.08 -4.49 3.36
C ALA A 33 3.52 -4.67 2.86
N ASP A 34 4.01 -5.91 2.80
CA ASP A 34 5.35 -6.25 2.34
C ASP A 34 5.55 -5.88 0.86
N LEU A 35 4.53 -6.13 0.01
CA LEU A 35 4.58 -5.76 -1.40
C LEU A 35 4.63 -4.23 -1.57
N THR A 36 3.80 -3.50 -0.82
CA THR A 36 3.82 -2.03 -0.84
C THR A 36 5.19 -1.51 -0.42
N ALA A 37 5.70 -1.98 0.73
CA ALA A 37 6.99 -1.54 1.27
C ALA A 37 8.15 -1.83 0.30
N THR A 38 8.17 -3.02 -0.30
CA THR A 38 9.22 -3.42 -1.23
C THR A 38 9.20 -2.62 -2.52
N VAL A 39 8.03 -2.38 -3.10
CA VAL A 39 7.89 -1.56 -4.32
C VAL A 39 8.32 -0.12 -4.05
N VAL A 40 7.91 0.46 -2.91
CA VAL A 40 8.34 1.81 -2.51
C VAL A 40 9.84 1.88 -2.26
N LEU A 41 10.43 0.87 -1.62
CA LEU A 41 11.88 0.77 -1.41
C LEU A 41 12.63 0.74 -2.74
N LEU A 42 12.22 -0.12 -3.67
CA LEU A 42 12.84 -0.22 -5.00
C LEU A 42 12.70 1.07 -5.80
N ALA A 43 11.52 1.69 -5.76
CA ALA A 43 11.28 2.97 -6.42
C ALA A 43 12.16 4.07 -5.81
N GLY A 44 12.27 4.14 -4.48
CA GLY A 44 13.15 5.08 -3.80
C GLY A 44 14.63 4.87 -4.15
N ALA A 45 15.08 3.61 -4.19
CA ALA A 45 16.43 3.26 -4.60
C ALA A 45 16.72 3.64 -6.07
N ALA A 46 15.78 3.37 -6.97
CA ALA A 46 15.89 3.75 -8.37
C ALA A 46 15.92 5.28 -8.56
N MET A 47 15.03 5.99 -7.85
CA MET A 47 15.02 7.46 -7.86
C MET A 47 16.31 8.05 -7.31
N LEU A 48 16.84 7.46 -6.23
CA LEU A 48 18.10 7.88 -5.65
C LEU A 48 19.28 7.61 -6.60
N ALA A 49 19.26 6.52 -7.34
CA ALA A 49 20.27 6.23 -8.35
C ALA A 49 20.20 7.23 -9.52
N LEU A 50 19.00 7.62 -9.95
CA LEU A 50 18.79 8.58 -11.05
C LEU A 50 19.08 10.03 -10.63
N LEU A 51 18.56 10.46 -9.49
CA LEU A 51 18.67 11.83 -9.00
C LEU A 51 19.90 12.07 -8.11
N GLY A 52 20.57 11.01 -7.66
CA GLY A 52 21.72 11.09 -6.76
C GLY A 52 22.81 12.06 -7.18
N PRO A 53 23.29 12.03 -8.44
CA PRO A 53 24.28 13.00 -8.92
C PRO A 53 23.78 14.45 -8.86
N LEU A 54 22.50 14.69 -9.14
CA LEU A 54 21.89 16.01 -9.04
C LEU A 54 21.77 16.47 -7.60
N LEU A 55 21.35 15.56 -6.69
CA LEU A 55 21.28 15.80 -5.25
C LEU A 55 22.66 16.15 -4.68
N LEU A 56 23.69 15.41 -5.05
CA LEU A 56 25.06 15.68 -4.60
C LEU A 56 25.55 17.06 -5.08
N LYS A 57 25.31 17.40 -6.36
CA LYS A 57 25.66 18.73 -6.89
C LYS A 57 24.90 19.85 -6.15
N GLY A 58 23.61 19.64 -5.88
CA GLY A 58 22.80 20.60 -5.14
C GLY A 58 23.28 20.78 -3.70
N LEU A 59 23.61 19.69 -3.01
CA LEU A 59 24.14 19.74 -1.65
C LEU A 59 25.51 20.41 -1.59
N THR A 60 26.41 20.11 -2.52
CA THR A 60 27.75 20.76 -2.56
C THR A 60 27.63 22.24 -2.89
N ALA A 61 26.79 22.65 -3.83
CA ALA A 61 26.53 24.04 -4.15
C ALA A 61 25.92 24.80 -2.97
N MET A 62 24.96 24.21 -2.29
CA MET A 62 24.34 24.76 -1.08
C MET A 62 25.39 24.95 0.03
N THR A 63 26.20 23.92 0.30
CA THR A 63 27.24 23.99 1.33
C THR A 63 28.29 25.07 0.99
N ALA A 64 28.72 25.14 -0.26
CA ALA A 64 29.65 26.17 -0.72
C ALA A 64 29.10 27.59 -0.57
N SER A 65 27.81 27.82 -0.94
CA SER A 65 27.17 29.12 -0.76
C SER A 65 27.04 29.53 0.70
N MET A 66 26.69 28.58 1.57
CA MET A 66 26.59 28.84 3.01
C MET A 66 27.93 29.15 3.64
N LEU A 67 28.98 28.47 3.21
CA LEU A 67 30.35 28.69 3.71
C LEU A 67 30.91 30.03 3.22
N SER A 68 30.66 30.43 1.97
CA SER A 68 31.11 31.74 1.47
C SER A 68 30.36 32.89 2.15
N GLU A 69 29.08 32.74 2.46
CA GLU A 69 28.28 33.75 3.17
C GLU A 69 28.64 33.84 4.67
N ALA A 70 29.12 32.74 5.28
CA ALA A 70 29.39 32.67 6.71
C ALA A 70 30.43 33.70 7.20
N GLY A 71 31.40 34.09 6.34
CA GLY A 71 32.39 35.10 6.64
C GLY A 71 31.85 36.55 6.66
N GLU A 72 30.73 36.80 6.03
CA GLU A 72 30.13 38.12 5.88
C GLU A 72 28.94 38.36 6.84
N LEU A 73 28.44 37.28 7.47
CA LEU A 73 27.27 37.36 8.34
C LEU A 73 27.63 37.93 9.72
N ALA A 74 26.93 39.01 10.10
CA ALA A 74 27.00 39.47 11.48
C ALA A 74 26.46 38.40 12.44
N PRO A 75 27.10 38.05 13.55
CA PRO A 75 26.69 37.01 14.48
C PRO A 75 25.50 37.48 15.34
N ASN A 76 24.32 37.58 14.73
CA ASN A 76 23.07 37.93 15.41
C ASN A 76 21.96 36.89 15.15
N ALA A 77 20.91 36.92 15.99
CA ALA A 77 19.81 35.96 15.89
C ALA A 77 19.04 36.06 14.58
N ALA A 78 18.97 37.22 13.93
CA ALA A 78 18.27 37.44 12.67
C ALA A 78 19.03 36.79 11.50
N SER A 79 20.36 36.93 11.44
CA SER A 79 21.17 36.29 10.39
C SER A 79 21.19 34.77 10.55
N LEU A 80 21.23 34.25 11.77
CA LEU A 80 21.14 32.81 12.03
C LEU A 80 19.81 32.23 11.59
N ARG A 81 18.70 32.96 11.88
CA ARG A 81 17.37 32.54 11.44
C ARG A 81 17.25 32.57 9.91
N ALA A 82 17.74 33.61 9.26
CA ALA A 82 17.71 33.69 7.79
C ALA A 82 18.50 32.57 7.13
N CYS A 83 19.71 32.27 7.64
CA CYS A 83 20.54 31.19 7.16
C CYS A 83 19.89 29.81 7.35
N SER A 84 19.32 29.55 8.54
CA SER A 84 18.61 28.28 8.80
C SER A 84 17.39 28.11 7.91
N LEU A 85 16.62 29.16 7.65
CA LEU A 85 15.47 29.12 6.77
C LEU A 85 15.89 28.87 5.30
N LYS A 86 16.96 29.52 4.84
CA LYS A 86 17.55 29.29 3.51
C LYS A 86 18.00 27.84 3.35
N ALA A 87 18.68 27.28 4.36
CA ALA A 87 19.09 25.88 4.38
C ALA A 87 17.90 24.93 4.31
N ALA A 88 16.89 25.18 5.16
CA ALA A 88 15.69 24.33 5.23
C ALA A 88 14.93 24.33 3.90
N THR A 89 14.73 25.49 3.29
CA THR A 89 14.04 25.60 1.99
C THR A 89 14.82 24.93 0.86
N ALA A 90 16.13 25.08 0.84
CA ALA A 90 16.99 24.44 -0.15
C ALA A 90 17.00 22.91 -0.01
N LEU A 91 17.09 22.39 1.23
CA LEU A 91 17.00 20.95 1.51
C LEU A 91 15.64 20.39 1.13
N LEU A 92 14.57 21.11 1.45
CA LEU A 92 13.21 20.69 1.08
C LEU A 92 13.04 20.67 -0.45
N ALA A 93 13.51 21.67 -1.15
CA ALA A 93 13.46 21.72 -2.62
C ALA A 93 14.25 20.57 -3.26
N LEU A 94 15.39 20.18 -2.70
CA LEU A 94 16.17 19.04 -3.14
C LEU A 94 15.50 17.70 -2.85
N ALA A 95 14.89 17.56 -1.67
CA ALA A 95 14.24 16.32 -1.24
C ALA A 95 12.83 16.14 -1.86
N ALA A 96 12.13 17.23 -2.18
CA ALA A 96 10.74 17.19 -2.64
C ALA A 96 10.50 16.25 -3.83
N PRO A 97 11.28 16.26 -4.92
CA PRO A 97 11.03 15.36 -6.05
C PRO A 97 11.14 13.89 -5.65
N LEU A 98 12.09 13.53 -4.78
CA LEU A 98 12.25 12.17 -4.28
C LEU A 98 11.05 11.76 -3.40
N LEU A 99 10.64 12.63 -2.47
CA LEU A 99 9.52 12.36 -1.57
C LEU A 99 8.19 12.25 -2.34
N LEU A 100 7.94 13.17 -3.29
CA LEU A 100 6.73 13.15 -4.10
C LEU A 100 6.67 11.91 -5.00
N ALA A 101 7.78 11.54 -5.63
CA ALA A 101 7.83 10.35 -6.47
C ALA A 101 7.60 9.06 -5.66
N THR A 102 8.22 8.92 -4.50
CA THR A 102 7.99 7.75 -3.62
C THR A 102 6.57 7.72 -3.07
N ALA A 103 6.01 8.87 -2.69
CA ALA A 103 4.62 8.97 -2.27
C ALA A 103 3.64 8.62 -3.40
N ALA A 104 3.90 9.07 -4.63
CA ALA A 104 3.09 8.72 -5.80
C ALA A 104 3.14 7.21 -6.07
N VAL A 105 4.32 6.59 -6.03
CA VAL A 105 4.46 5.13 -6.17
C VAL A 105 3.71 4.39 -5.06
N ALA A 106 3.80 4.85 -3.81
CA ALA A 106 3.06 4.28 -2.70
C ALA A 106 1.54 4.38 -2.89
N ALA A 107 1.05 5.49 -3.41
CA ALA A 107 -0.37 5.66 -3.73
C ALA A 107 -0.80 4.72 -4.86
N VAL A 108 -0.03 4.66 -5.95
CA VAL A 108 -0.33 3.79 -7.11
C VAL A 108 -0.35 2.32 -6.71
N ILE A 109 0.65 1.82 -5.98
CA ILE A 109 0.70 0.41 -5.59
C ILE A 109 -0.45 0.04 -4.65
N ASN A 110 -0.88 0.95 -3.75
CA ASN A 110 -2.04 0.74 -2.91
C ASN A 110 -3.33 0.66 -3.74
N VAL A 111 -3.51 1.56 -4.72
CA VAL A 111 -4.65 1.53 -5.62
C VAL A 111 -4.66 0.26 -6.49
N VAL A 112 -3.52 -0.18 -6.98
CA VAL A 112 -3.39 -1.42 -7.77
C VAL A 112 -3.75 -2.66 -6.93
N GLN A 113 -3.36 -2.71 -5.64
CA GLN A 113 -3.66 -3.85 -4.78
C GLN A 113 -5.13 -3.93 -4.35
N VAL A 114 -5.71 -2.80 -3.97
CA VAL A 114 -7.02 -2.74 -3.29
C VAL A 114 -8.11 -2.19 -4.22
N GLY A 115 -7.74 -1.43 -5.23
CA GLY A 115 -8.63 -0.60 -6.02
C GLY A 115 -8.95 0.72 -5.31
N LEU A 116 -9.73 1.56 -5.97
CA LEU A 116 -10.28 2.77 -5.35
C LEU A 116 -11.39 2.36 -4.37
N LEU A 117 -11.06 2.32 -3.09
CA LEU A 117 -11.98 1.96 -2.02
C LEU A 117 -12.07 3.09 -1.01
N ALA A 118 -13.23 3.72 -0.93
CA ALA A 118 -13.57 4.66 0.14
C ALA A 118 -14.58 3.98 1.08
N SER A 119 -14.09 3.41 2.18
CA SER A 119 -14.94 2.81 3.23
C SER A 119 -14.69 3.53 4.55
N ALA A 120 -15.75 4.08 5.13
CA ALA A 120 -15.71 4.71 6.45
C ALA A 120 -15.98 3.70 7.59
N GLU A 121 -16.41 2.47 7.26
CA GLU A 121 -16.78 1.46 8.26
C GLU A 121 -15.63 1.03 9.19
N PRO A 122 -14.37 0.86 8.71
CA PRO A 122 -13.24 0.54 9.59
C PRO A 122 -12.90 1.64 10.60
N LEU A 123 -13.35 2.87 10.39
CA LEU A 123 -13.09 4.01 11.28
C LEU A 123 -14.04 4.05 12.49
N ARG A 124 -15.08 3.24 12.49
CA ARG A 124 -16.01 3.16 13.62
C ARG A 124 -15.32 2.46 14.81
N PRO A 125 -15.31 3.08 15.99
CA PRO A 125 -14.74 2.46 17.19
C PRO A 125 -15.56 1.21 17.56
N ASP A 126 -14.89 0.06 17.59
CA ASP A 126 -15.49 -1.22 17.98
C ASP A 126 -14.78 -1.75 19.22
N LEU A 127 -15.40 -1.56 20.37
CA LEU A 127 -14.87 -2.00 21.67
C LEU A 127 -14.73 -3.53 21.78
N ALA A 128 -15.47 -4.29 20.98
CA ALA A 128 -15.34 -5.75 20.93
C ALA A 128 -13.97 -6.22 20.43
N ARG A 129 -13.25 -5.37 19.68
CA ARG A 129 -11.88 -5.65 19.21
C ARG A 129 -10.83 -5.56 20.31
N LEU A 130 -11.15 -4.95 21.45
CA LEU A 130 -10.25 -4.76 22.59
C LEU A 130 -10.21 -5.95 23.55
N SER A 131 -10.87 -7.10 23.25
CA SER A 131 -10.83 -8.27 24.11
C SER A 131 -9.43 -8.90 24.15
N LEU A 132 -8.74 -8.79 25.29
CA LEU A 132 -7.39 -9.34 25.50
C LEU A 132 -7.36 -10.87 25.40
N SER A 133 -8.39 -11.55 25.90
CA SER A 133 -8.47 -13.02 25.89
C SER A 133 -8.59 -13.58 24.46
N GLY A 134 -9.34 -12.91 23.57
CA GLY A 134 -9.44 -13.28 22.17
C GLY A 134 -8.13 -13.03 21.39
N GLY A 135 -7.38 -11.99 21.77
CA GLY A 135 -6.08 -11.67 21.20
C GLY A 135 -5.02 -12.72 21.48
N LEU A 136 -4.92 -13.15 22.75
CA LEU A 136 -3.93 -14.15 23.17
C LEU A 136 -4.14 -15.52 22.52
N LYS A 137 -5.40 -15.98 22.42
CA LYS A 137 -5.75 -17.23 21.72
C LYS A 137 -5.39 -17.20 20.22
N ARG A 138 -5.47 -16.03 19.58
CA ARG A 138 -5.07 -15.87 18.18
C ARG A 138 -3.57 -15.96 17.97
N LEU A 139 -2.75 -15.51 18.93
CA LEU A 139 -1.29 -15.60 18.86
C LEU A 139 -0.80 -17.06 18.83
N PHE A 140 -1.44 -17.96 19.57
CA PHE A 140 -1.09 -19.37 19.65
C PHE A 140 -1.89 -20.25 18.66
N SER A 141 -2.44 -19.67 17.60
CA SER A 141 -3.11 -20.44 16.56
C SER A 141 -2.12 -21.03 15.56
N ALA A 142 -2.42 -22.22 14.99
CA ALA A 142 -1.62 -22.84 13.92
C ALA A 142 -1.39 -21.87 12.73
N ARG A 143 -2.36 -20.98 12.47
CA ARG A 143 -2.27 -19.94 11.43
C ARG A 143 -1.23 -18.87 11.78
N SER A 144 -1.08 -18.50 13.06
CA SER A 144 -0.05 -17.56 13.52
C SER A 144 1.33 -18.17 13.47
N PHE A 145 1.45 -19.46 13.81
CA PHE A 145 2.70 -20.20 13.71
C PHE A 145 3.17 -20.29 12.24
N ALA A 146 2.29 -20.65 11.31
CA ALA A 146 2.61 -20.68 9.89
C ALA A 146 3.06 -19.31 9.34
N ARG A 147 2.44 -18.21 9.80
CA ARG A 147 2.89 -16.86 9.45
C ARG A 147 4.26 -16.53 10.06
N GLY A 148 4.49 -16.93 11.29
CA GLY A 148 5.78 -16.75 11.98
C GLY A 148 6.93 -17.46 11.29
N THR A 149 6.74 -18.71 10.86
CA THR A 149 7.75 -19.47 10.11
C THR A 149 8.05 -18.86 8.75
N LEU A 150 7.03 -18.40 8.02
CA LEU A 150 7.23 -17.66 6.78
C LEU A 150 7.96 -16.33 7.02
N GLY A 151 7.66 -15.63 8.11
CA GLY A 151 8.37 -14.41 8.51
C GLY A 151 9.85 -14.69 8.78
N LEU A 152 10.16 -15.77 9.52
CA LEU A 152 11.53 -16.16 9.80
C LEU A 152 12.29 -16.54 8.52
N ALA A 153 11.66 -17.27 7.61
CA ALA A 153 12.25 -17.62 6.31
C ALA A 153 12.58 -16.36 5.48
N LYS A 154 11.72 -15.34 5.51
CA LYS A 154 11.98 -14.02 4.87
C LYS A 154 13.23 -13.36 5.47
N VAL A 155 13.32 -13.31 6.80
CA VAL A 155 14.48 -12.71 7.49
C VAL A 155 15.76 -13.44 7.10
N LEU A 156 15.77 -14.77 7.12
CA LEU A 156 16.93 -15.57 6.72
C LEU A 156 17.33 -15.34 5.26
N ALA A 157 16.37 -15.26 4.34
CA ALA A 157 16.64 -14.97 2.94
C ALA A 157 17.25 -13.57 2.73
N VAL A 158 16.74 -12.56 3.45
CA VAL A 158 17.29 -11.20 3.42
C VAL A 158 18.70 -11.16 3.99
N LEU A 159 18.94 -11.83 5.12
CA LEU A 159 20.29 -11.91 5.74
C LEU A 159 21.28 -12.61 4.81
N ALA A 160 20.89 -13.69 4.16
CA ALA A 160 21.72 -14.40 3.19
C ALA A 160 22.08 -13.52 1.99
N ALA A 161 21.08 -12.80 1.43
CA ALA A 161 21.30 -11.88 0.33
C ALA A 161 22.18 -10.68 0.72
N ALA A 162 21.98 -10.13 1.93
CA ALA A 162 22.82 -9.08 2.49
C ALA A 162 24.28 -9.55 2.65
N TYR A 163 24.48 -10.72 3.26
CA TYR A 163 25.80 -11.32 3.45
C TYR A 163 26.51 -11.55 2.12
N ALA A 164 25.83 -12.15 1.14
CA ALA A 164 26.38 -12.40 -0.19
C ALA A 164 26.77 -11.11 -0.93
N THR A 165 26.14 -9.99 -0.61
CA THR A 165 26.42 -8.68 -1.22
C THR A 165 27.53 -7.95 -0.48
N ILE A 166 27.51 -7.95 0.85
CA ILE A 166 28.44 -7.18 1.68
C ILE A 166 29.83 -7.84 1.71
N LYS A 167 29.90 -9.17 1.78
CA LYS A 167 31.19 -9.89 1.87
C LYS A 167 32.17 -9.50 0.74
N PRO A 168 31.83 -9.53 -0.56
CA PRO A 168 32.75 -9.08 -1.62
C PRO A 168 32.95 -7.55 -1.62
N ALA A 169 32.00 -6.78 -1.08
CA ALA A 169 32.11 -5.34 -0.98
C ALA A 169 33.16 -4.90 0.05
N LEU A 170 33.27 -5.61 1.18
CA LEU A 170 34.29 -5.33 2.21
C LEU A 170 35.71 -5.37 1.66
N ALA A 171 36.02 -6.32 0.79
CA ALA A 171 37.33 -6.41 0.13
C ALA A 171 37.64 -5.19 -0.75
N ARG A 172 36.63 -4.66 -1.44
CA ARG A 172 36.77 -3.44 -2.26
C ARG A 172 36.91 -2.18 -1.39
N LEU A 173 36.15 -2.08 -0.30
CA LEU A 173 36.24 -0.97 0.64
C LEU A 173 37.60 -0.93 1.36
N ALA A 174 38.20 -2.05 1.67
CA ALA A 174 39.53 -2.11 2.25
C ALA A 174 40.62 -1.47 1.36
N THR A 175 40.44 -1.54 0.03
CA THR A 175 41.35 -0.92 -0.95
C THR A 175 40.95 0.52 -1.31
N ALA A 176 39.74 0.98 -0.90
CA ALA A 176 39.24 2.31 -1.23
C ALA A 176 39.97 3.43 -0.46
N GLY A 177 40.59 3.13 0.68
CA GLY A 177 41.31 4.12 1.51
C GLY A 177 42.49 4.83 0.84
N THR A 178 42.94 4.34 -0.33
CA THR A 178 44.01 4.95 -1.13
C THR A 178 43.48 5.87 -2.24
N ARG A 179 42.15 6.04 -2.36
CA ARG A 179 41.51 6.81 -3.41
C ARG A 179 41.13 8.23 -2.96
N PRO A 180 41.00 9.19 -3.89
CA PRO A 180 40.55 10.54 -3.58
C PRO A 180 39.09 10.49 -3.03
N PRO A 181 38.69 11.45 -2.19
CA PRO A 181 37.37 11.45 -1.51
C PRO A 181 36.16 11.30 -2.46
N ALA A 182 36.23 11.90 -3.64
CA ALA A 182 35.19 11.79 -4.64
C ALA A 182 34.99 10.35 -5.15
N GLY A 183 36.08 9.60 -5.31
CA GLY A 183 36.05 8.19 -5.69
C GLY A 183 35.45 7.30 -4.60
N MET A 184 35.72 7.60 -3.32
CA MET A 184 35.14 6.89 -2.19
C MET A 184 33.62 7.07 -2.12
N ILE A 185 33.13 8.29 -2.34
CA ILE A 185 31.68 8.58 -2.37
C ILE A 185 31.00 7.82 -3.51
N ALA A 186 31.58 7.85 -4.71
CA ALA A 186 31.03 7.15 -5.87
C ALA A 186 30.99 5.62 -5.65
N GLU A 187 32.05 5.03 -5.11
CA GLU A 187 32.10 3.60 -4.83
C GLU A 187 31.12 3.18 -3.73
N THR A 188 31.07 3.93 -2.64
CA THR A 188 30.08 3.68 -1.58
C THR A 188 28.66 3.80 -2.10
N GLY A 189 28.36 4.82 -2.91
CA GLY A 189 27.06 5.00 -3.57
C GLY A 189 26.69 3.82 -4.46
N SER A 190 27.65 3.33 -5.26
CA SER A 190 27.42 2.17 -6.13
C SER A 190 27.16 0.86 -5.35
N LEU A 191 27.87 0.67 -4.23
CA LEU A 191 27.67 -0.47 -3.33
C LEU A 191 26.32 -0.43 -2.64
N LEU A 192 25.91 0.74 -2.15
CA LEU A 192 24.59 0.92 -1.54
C LEU A 192 23.47 0.69 -2.57
N GLY A 193 23.64 1.19 -3.78
CA GLY A 193 22.70 0.96 -4.89
C GLY A 193 22.59 -0.52 -5.25
N ALA A 194 23.73 -1.20 -5.39
CA ALA A 194 23.75 -2.65 -5.67
C ALA A 194 23.11 -3.46 -4.53
N LEU A 195 23.35 -3.09 -3.26
CA LEU A 195 22.73 -3.70 -2.09
C LEU A 195 21.22 -3.50 -2.11
N ALA A 196 20.78 -2.26 -2.31
CA ALA A 196 19.36 -1.93 -2.35
C ALA A 196 18.61 -2.68 -3.46
N LEU A 197 19.20 -2.78 -4.66
CA LEU A 197 18.61 -3.52 -5.78
C LEU A 197 18.56 -5.03 -5.53
N ARG A 198 19.61 -5.63 -5.00
CA ARG A 198 19.65 -7.09 -4.71
C ARG A 198 18.69 -7.46 -3.59
N LEU A 199 18.71 -6.72 -2.48
CA LEU A 199 17.79 -6.94 -1.37
C LEU A 199 16.35 -6.67 -1.82
N GLY A 200 16.13 -5.60 -2.57
CA GLY A 200 14.83 -5.26 -3.13
C GLY A 200 14.30 -6.34 -4.07
N ALA A 201 15.14 -6.94 -4.92
CA ALA A 201 14.73 -8.05 -5.79
C ALA A 201 14.32 -9.29 -4.99
N VAL A 202 15.09 -9.67 -3.98
CA VAL A 202 14.75 -10.79 -3.08
C VAL A 202 13.45 -10.52 -2.34
N LEU A 203 13.32 -9.32 -1.76
CA LEU A 203 12.11 -8.90 -1.07
C LEU A 203 10.89 -8.85 -2.01
N LEU A 204 11.07 -8.44 -3.27
CA LEU A 204 9.98 -8.40 -4.25
C LEU A 204 9.43 -9.80 -4.55
N VAL A 205 10.30 -10.78 -4.74
CA VAL A 205 9.88 -12.18 -4.94
C VAL A 205 9.11 -12.68 -3.72
N LEU A 206 9.67 -12.47 -2.51
CA LEU A 206 9.02 -12.89 -1.26
C LEU A 206 7.68 -12.18 -1.03
N ALA A 207 7.63 -10.89 -1.33
CA ALA A 207 6.41 -10.08 -1.20
C ALA A 207 5.34 -10.47 -2.24
N ALA A 208 5.74 -10.85 -3.45
CA ALA A 208 4.82 -11.37 -4.47
C ALA A 208 4.19 -12.69 -4.02
N VAL A 209 4.99 -13.62 -3.48
CA VAL A 209 4.49 -14.88 -2.92
C VAL A 209 3.55 -14.62 -1.75
N ASP A 210 3.90 -13.70 -0.84
CA ASP A 210 3.07 -13.31 0.29
C ASP A 210 1.73 -12.70 -0.17
N TRP A 211 1.76 -11.84 -1.18
CA TRP A 211 0.54 -11.24 -1.75
C TRP A 211 -0.38 -12.29 -2.38
N LEU A 212 0.18 -13.25 -3.14
CA LEU A 212 -0.57 -14.37 -3.70
C LEU A 212 -1.22 -15.22 -2.60
N TYR A 213 -0.46 -15.52 -1.54
CA TYR A 213 -0.97 -16.24 -0.38
C TYR A 213 -2.09 -15.47 0.32
N GLN A 214 -1.91 -14.18 0.58
CA GLN A 214 -2.96 -13.34 1.22
C GLN A 214 -4.21 -13.25 0.35
N ARG A 215 -4.07 -13.13 -0.96
CA ARG A 215 -5.19 -13.12 -1.90
C ARG A 215 -5.93 -14.47 -1.92
N TRP A 216 -5.21 -15.56 -1.89
CA TRP A 216 -5.80 -16.89 -1.77
C TRP A 216 -6.52 -17.07 -0.42
N GLN A 217 -5.87 -16.73 0.67
CA GLN A 217 -6.42 -16.79 2.02
C GLN A 217 -7.70 -15.95 2.14
N HIS A 218 -7.69 -14.72 1.62
CA HIS A 218 -8.87 -13.86 1.62
C HIS A 218 -10.06 -14.49 0.87
N ARG A 219 -9.80 -15.14 -0.25
CA ARG A 219 -10.86 -15.89 -0.97
C ARG A 219 -11.37 -17.08 -0.16
N GLN A 220 -10.51 -17.77 0.57
CA GLN A 220 -10.92 -18.87 1.45
C GLN A 220 -11.79 -18.39 2.61
N ASP A 221 -11.41 -17.26 3.22
CA ASP A 221 -12.15 -16.66 4.34
C ASP A 221 -13.56 -16.16 3.92
N LEU A 222 -13.76 -15.88 2.63
CA LEU A 222 -15.05 -15.47 2.06
C LEU A 222 -15.90 -16.64 1.53
N LYS A 223 -15.41 -17.90 1.59
CA LYS A 223 -16.19 -19.06 1.17
C LYS A 223 -17.48 -19.19 1.97
N MET A 224 -18.49 -19.71 1.33
CA MET A 224 -19.87 -19.77 1.81
C MET A 224 -20.35 -21.20 1.94
N THR A 225 -21.34 -21.40 2.80
CA THR A 225 -22.12 -22.65 2.79
C THR A 225 -23.08 -22.64 1.60
N ARG A 226 -23.50 -23.82 1.17
CA ARG A 226 -24.47 -23.95 0.05
C ARG A 226 -25.78 -23.23 0.33
N ARG A 227 -26.20 -23.11 1.58
CA ARG A 227 -27.40 -22.36 1.98
C ARG A 227 -27.21 -20.86 1.78
N GLU A 228 -26.12 -20.29 2.28
CA GLU A 228 -25.78 -18.88 2.10
C GLU A 228 -25.67 -18.52 0.60
N TRP A 229 -25.06 -19.39 -0.20
CA TRP A 229 -24.93 -19.22 -1.64
C TRP A 229 -26.28 -19.15 -2.36
N LEU A 230 -27.23 -20.07 -2.03
CA LEU A 230 -28.58 -20.06 -2.60
C LEU A 230 -29.39 -18.82 -2.18
N GLU A 231 -29.22 -18.35 -0.93
CA GLU A 231 -29.86 -17.11 -0.44
C GLU A 231 -29.34 -15.88 -1.19
N ASP A 232 -28.03 -15.79 -1.40
CA ASP A 232 -27.44 -14.69 -2.14
C ASP A 232 -27.89 -14.68 -3.62
N LEU A 233 -27.98 -15.84 -4.26
CA LEU A 233 -28.53 -15.95 -5.62
C LEU A 233 -29.98 -15.42 -5.67
N LYS A 234 -30.84 -15.84 -4.75
CA LYS A 234 -32.23 -15.35 -4.67
C LYS A 234 -32.28 -13.82 -4.46
N ARG A 235 -31.38 -13.25 -3.64
CA ARG A 235 -31.29 -11.80 -3.48
C ARG A 235 -30.88 -11.08 -4.76
N MET A 236 -29.94 -11.65 -5.51
CA MET A 236 -29.50 -11.10 -6.80
C MET A 236 -30.63 -11.16 -7.84
N GLU A 237 -31.35 -12.25 -7.93
CA GLU A 237 -32.48 -12.42 -8.84
C GLU A 237 -33.70 -11.56 -8.42
N GLY A 238 -34.03 -11.54 -7.13
CA GLY A 238 -35.13 -10.73 -6.58
C GLY A 238 -34.89 -9.23 -6.73
N GLY A 239 -33.66 -8.76 -6.58
CA GLY A 239 -33.28 -7.37 -6.83
C GLY A 239 -33.48 -6.95 -8.29
N GLY A 240 -33.23 -7.85 -9.24
CA GLY A 240 -33.48 -7.62 -10.67
C GLY A 240 -34.98 -7.51 -11.04
N GLN A 241 -35.81 -8.31 -10.39
CA GLN A 241 -37.26 -8.29 -10.61
C GLN A 241 -37.94 -7.06 -10.02
N THR A 242 -37.53 -6.61 -8.85
CA THR A 242 -38.04 -5.36 -8.22
C THR A 242 -37.65 -4.12 -9.01
N LEU A 243 -36.47 -4.06 -9.59
CA LEU A 243 -36.06 -2.96 -10.47
C LEU A 243 -36.85 -2.97 -11.80
N LYS A 244 -37.10 -4.14 -12.38
CA LYS A 244 -37.96 -4.27 -13.55
C LYS A 244 -39.40 -3.83 -13.24
N ARG A 245 -40.00 -4.30 -12.15
CA ARG A 245 -41.34 -3.90 -11.72
C ARG A 245 -41.46 -2.39 -11.50
N ARG A 246 -40.47 -1.75 -10.82
CA ARG A 246 -40.45 -0.30 -10.66
C ARG A 246 -40.36 0.44 -11.98
N ARG A 247 -39.54 -0.01 -12.93
CA ARG A 247 -39.46 0.61 -14.28
C ARG A 247 -40.77 0.48 -15.06
N PHE A 248 -41.49 -0.63 -14.99
CA PHE A 248 -42.80 -0.80 -15.60
C PHE A 248 -43.84 0.08 -14.92
N ALA A 249 -43.90 0.11 -13.57
CA ALA A 249 -44.86 0.94 -12.86
C ALA A 249 -44.65 2.45 -13.13
N THR A 250 -43.39 2.92 -13.25
CA THR A 250 -43.10 4.33 -13.61
C THR A 250 -43.42 4.65 -15.06
N ARG A 251 -43.42 3.65 -15.93
CA ARG A 251 -43.81 3.81 -17.33
C ARG A 251 -45.33 3.91 -17.46
N ASP A 252 -46.08 3.05 -16.78
CA ASP A 252 -47.55 3.07 -16.79
C ASP A 252 -48.13 4.33 -16.17
N SER A 253 -47.52 4.87 -15.09
CA SER A 253 -47.93 6.14 -14.51
C SER A 253 -47.72 7.34 -15.46
N ARG A 254 -46.70 7.32 -16.33
CA ARG A 254 -46.49 8.36 -17.35
C ARG A 254 -47.49 8.29 -18.51
N PHE A 255 -48.02 7.13 -18.82
CA PHE A 255 -49.09 6.98 -19.82
C PHE A 255 -50.42 7.42 -19.25
N ALA A 256 -50.74 7.10 -18.00
CA ALA A 256 -51.96 7.52 -17.32
C ALA A 256 -52.10 9.05 -17.18
N THR A 257 -51.02 9.77 -16.88
CA THR A 257 -51.01 11.24 -16.81
C THR A 257 -51.17 11.92 -18.17
N ARG A 258 -50.77 11.24 -19.26
CA ARG A 258 -50.88 11.80 -20.61
C ARG A 258 -52.30 11.66 -21.19
N GLU A 259 -53.07 10.67 -20.74
CA GLU A 259 -54.47 10.45 -21.14
C GLU A 259 -55.42 11.46 -20.45
N VAL A 260 -55.09 11.88 -19.21
CA VAL A 260 -55.87 12.87 -18.47
C VAL A 260 -55.69 14.30 -19.04
N ASP A 261 -54.46 14.64 -19.45
CA ASP A 261 -54.18 15.95 -20.07
C ASP A 261 -54.75 16.12 -21.49
N GLY A 262 -54.94 14.99 -22.20
CA GLY A 262 -55.48 14.98 -23.55
C GLY A 262 -57.02 15.14 -23.65
N THR A 263 -57.74 14.89 -22.54
CA THR A 263 -59.20 15.00 -22.47
C THR A 263 -59.71 16.38 -22.11
N ASP A 264 -58.88 17.22 -21.48
CA ASP A 264 -59.27 18.60 -21.12
C ASP A 264 -59.03 19.63 -22.26
N ALA A 265 -58.22 19.29 -23.26
CA ALA A 265 -57.95 20.18 -24.41
C ALA A 265 -59.02 20.16 -25.52
N GLY A 266 -60.06 19.36 -25.36
CA GLY A 266 -61.16 19.18 -26.38
C GLY A 266 -62.46 19.86 -26.03
N LYS A 267 -62.55 20.64 -24.93
CA LYS A 267 -63.77 21.37 -24.51
C LYS A 267 -63.48 22.83 -24.29
N SER A 268 -63.16 23.55 -25.31
CA SER A 268 -63.25 25.00 -25.36
C SER A 268 -63.64 25.45 -26.78
#